data_ae4df625e89718a8a9f718992945475a
#
_entry.id   ae4df625e89718a8a9f718992945475a
#
_cell.length_a   1.000
_cell.length_b   1.000
_cell.length_c   1.000
_cell.angle_alpha   90.00
_cell.angle_beta   90.00
_cell.angle_gamma   90.00
#
_symmetry.space_group_name_H-M   'P 1'
#
loop_
_entity.id
_entity.type
_entity.pdbx_description
1 polymer ?
#
loop_
_entity_poly.entity_id
_entity_poly.type
_entity_poly.pdbx_seq_one_letter_code
_entity_poly.pdbx_strand_id
1 'polypeptide(L)'
;VLFTANHQHTNIELRKVLGDAFQGVLVYDRFKVYDSKMPNQVRQQKCLAHLIRNADEVAAGEQQRPGRGHEYGFRLAQVFRDGIKLHRRYAEGWCTREEYRQQGEGLTLRLEKLLRRAPLKTKANERLRFGILEQHLRGRVLLFLSDPDIPPTNNAAERSLRTVVMARKVSQCSKNARGAATYMRIKSTVETARLRGQDPVDVLMSLRC
;
A
#
# COMPACT_ATOMS: atom_id res chain seq x y z
N VAL A 1 16.05 2.84 -4.93
CA VAL A 1 15.02 3.62 -4.20
C VAL A 1 15.07 5.07 -4.67
N LEU A 2 13.92 5.69 -4.90
CA LEU A 2 13.82 7.10 -5.24
C LEU A 2 12.95 7.80 -4.20
N PHE A 3 13.49 8.85 -3.60
CA PHE A 3 12.75 9.77 -2.74
C PHE A 3 12.53 11.09 -3.46
N THR A 4 11.31 11.58 -3.41
CA THR A 4 10.95 12.91 -3.92
C THR A 4 10.18 13.69 -2.87
N ALA A 5 10.31 15.02 -2.89
CA ALA A 5 9.52 15.92 -2.06
C ALA A 5 8.74 16.87 -2.97
N ASN A 6 7.44 16.99 -2.72
CA ASN A 6 6.58 17.91 -3.46
C ASN A 6 5.69 18.69 -2.49
N HIS A 7 5.39 19.94 -2.82
CA HIS A 7 4.46 20.80 -2.08
C HIS A 7 2.99 20.49 -2.37
N GLN A 8 2.71 19.84 -3.50
CA GLN A 8 1.34 19.52 -3.92
C GLN A 8 1.07 18.03 -3.84
N HIS A 9 -0.07 17.65 -3.29
CA HIS A 9 -0.55 16.27 -3.26
C HIS A 9 -1.18 15.89 -4.62
N THR A 10 -0.33 15.76 -5.66
CA THR A 10 -0.76 15.40 -7.01
C THR A 10 -0.06 14.14 -7.50
N ASN A 11 -0.63 13.46 -8.49
CA ASN A 11 -0.02 12.30 -9.12
C ASN A 11 1.03 12.67 -10.21
N ILE A 12 1.27 13.96 -10.43
CA ILE A 12 2.19 14.45 -11.48
C ILE A 12 3.61 13.91 -11.27
N GLU A 13 4.11 13.98 -10.03
CA GLU A 13 5.46 13.50 -9.72
C GLU A 13 5.58 11.98 -9.88
N LEU A 14 4.55 11.23 -9.47
CA LEU A 14 4.52 9.78 -9.69
C LEU A 14 4.55 9.45 -11.18
N ARG A 15 3.76 10.14 -12.00
CA ARG A 15 3.76 9.96 -13.46
C ARG A 15 5.10 10.29 -14.10
N LYS A 16 5.76 11.37 -13.67
CA LYS A 16 7.11 11.71 -14.13
C LYS A 16 8.12 10.60 -13.81
N VAL A 17 8.02 9.99 -12.63
CA VAL A 17 8.91 8.91 -12.20
C VAL A 17 8.64 7.61 -12.95
N LEU A 18 7.38 7.24 -13.11
CA LEU A 18 7.00 5.98 -13.79
C LEU A 18 7.19 6.08 -15.30
N GLY A 19 6.96 7.26 -15.89
CA GLY A 19 6.90 7.43 -17.35
C GLY A 19 5.66 6.74 -17.96
N ASP A 20 5.45 6.98 -19.25
CA ASP A 20 4.27 6.45 -19.97
C ASP A 20 4.41 4.97 -20.34
N ALA A 21 5.63 4.44 -20.37
CA ALA A 21 5.93 3.04 -20.70
C ALA A 21 5.89 2.08 -19.50
N PHE A 22 5.58 2.56 -18.29
CA PHE A 22 5.56 1.71 -17.11
C PHE A 22 4.45 0.65 -17.18
N GLN A 23 4.82 -0.63 -17.12
CA GLN A 23 3.91 -1.79 -17.16
C GLN A 23 3.89 -2.57 -15.84
N GLY A 24 4.50 -2.03 -14.81
CA GLY A 24 4.59 -2.69 -13.50
C GLY A 24 3.30 -2.61 -12.68
N VAL A 25 3.43 -3.00 -11.42
CA VAL A 25 2.36 -2.90 -10.43
C VAL A 25 2.66 -1.80 -9.44
N LEU A 26 1.70 -0.90 -9.23
CA LEU A 26 1.77 0.13 -8.21
C LEU A 26 1.11 -0.37 -6.93
N VAL A 27 1.91 -0.56 -5.88
CA VAL A 27 1.41 -0.89 -4.54
C VAL A 27 1.43 0.38 -3.68
N TYR A 28 0.27 0.81 -3.19
CA TYR A 28 0.14 2.11 -2.52
C TYR A 28 -0.92 2.10 -1.42
N ASP A 29 -0.89 3.14 -0.59
CA ASP A 29 -1.87 3.37 0.47
C ASP A 29 -3.26 3.75 -0.07
N ARG A 30 -4.13 4.28 0.79
CA ARG A 30 -5.48 4.71 0.40
C ARG A 30 -5.55 6.10 -0.23
N PHE A 31 -4.41 6.72 -0.52
CA PHE A 31 -4.41 8.08 -1.05
C PHE A 31 -5.08 8.16 -2.43
N LYS A 32 -6.22 8.85 -2.49
CA LYS A 32 -7.10 8.91 -3.67
C LYS A 32 -6.44 9.50 -4.92
N VAL A 33 -5.39 10.29 -4.73
CA VAL A 33 -4.62 10.89 -5.85
C VAL A 33 -4.07 9.84 -6.81
N TYR A 34 -3.72 8.65 -6.28
CA TYR A 34 -3.23 7.55 -7.11
C TYR A 34 -4.35 6.73 -7.78
N ASP A 35 -5.61 6.97 -7.41
CA ASP A 35 -6.78 6.32 -8.03
C ASP A 35 -7.15 6.93 -9.37
N SER A 36 -6.78 8.20 -9.60
CA SER A 36 -7.16 8.98 -10.77
C SER A 36 -6.01 9.13 -11.78
N LYS A 37 -6.38 9.15 -13.06
CA LYS A 37 -5.47 9.53 -14.17
C LYS A 37 -4.16 8.74 -14.29
N MET A 38 -4.13 7.50 -13.79
CA MET A 38 -3.02 6.59 -14.11
C MET A 38 -3.24 5.99 -15.49
N PRO A 39 -2.17 5.72 -16.27
CA PRO A 39 -2.30 4.97 -17.52
C PRO A 39 -3.03 3.65 -17.30
N ASN A 40 -3.91 3.25 -18.21
CA ASN A 40 -4.75 2.05 -18.07
C ASN A 40 -3.94 0.74 -17.92
N GLN A 41 -2.72 0.72 -18.42
CA GLN A 41 -1.81 -0.42 -18.33
C GLN A 41 -1.17 -0.62 -16.94
N VAL A 42 -1.27 0.36 -16.04
CA VAL A 42 -0.68 0.26 -14.70
C VAL A 42 -1.60 -0.53 -13.80
N ARG A 43 -1.22 -1.77 -13.51
CA ARG A 43 -1.91 -2.58 -12.49
C ARG A 43 -1.71 -1.97 -11.10
N GLN A 44 -2.70 -2.06 -10.25
CA GLN A 44 -2.70 -1.39 -8.97
C GLN A 44 -3.10 -2.36 -7.85
N GLN A 45 -2.36 -2.33 -6.72
CA GLN A 45 -2.70 -3.05 -5.50
C GLN A 45 -2.82 -2.07 -4.33
N LYS A 46 -3.96 -2.05 -3.68
CA LYS A 46 -4.14 -1.30 -2.42
C LYS A 46 -3.44 -2.00 -1.27
N CYS A 47 -2.72 -1.25 -0.46
CA CYS A 47 -2.08 -1.78 0.73
C CYS A 47 -3.11 -2.35 1.70
N LEU A 48 -3.09 -3.67 1.92
CA LEU A 48 -4.04 -4.32 2.83
C LEU A 48 -3.87 -3.86 4.28
N ALA A 49 -2.67 -3.49 4.72
CA ALA A 49 -2.45 -2.98 6.08
C ALA A 49 -3.29 -1.71 6.34
N HIS A 50 -3.41 -0.83 5.35
CA HIS A 50 -4.26 0.37 5.45
C HIS A 50 -5.76 0.03 5.39
N LEU A 51 -6.16 -0.98 4.62
CA LEU A 51 -7.55 -1.44 4.59
C LEU A 51 -7.94 -2.10 5.91
N ILE A 52 -7.05 -2.90 6.50
CA ILE A 52 -7.24 -3.51 7.84
C ILE A 52 -7.42 -2.41 8.88
N ARG A 53 -6.50 -1.45 8.96
CA ARG A 53 -6.57 -0.35 9.94
C ARG A 53 -7.90 0.39 9.85
N ASN A 54 -8.34 0.73 8.64
CA ASN A 54 -9.62 1.41 8.44
C ASN A 54 -10.82 0.55 8.87
N ALA A 55 -10.80 -0.75 8.58
CA ALA A 55 -11.87 -1.66 8.98
C ALA A 55 -11.92 -1.82 10.52
N ASP A 56 -10.74 -1.90 11.16
CA ASP A 56 -10.63 -1.93 12.61
C ASP A 56 -11.09 -0.63 13.28
N GLU A 57 -10.74 0.53 12.72
CA GLU A 57 -11.20 1.84 13.22
C GLU A 57 -12.72 1.97 13.15
N VAL A 58 -13.32 1.55 12.03
CA VAL A 58 -14.79 1.53 11.90
C VAL A 58 -15.40 0.55 12.90
N ALA A 59 -14.85 -0.65 13.06
CA ALA A 59 -15.33 -1.64 14.01
C ALA A 59 -15.24 -1.13 15.45
N ALA A 60 -14.13 -0.52 15.85
CA ALA A 60 -13.95 0.05 17.18
C ALA A 60 -14.94 1.21 17.45
N GLY A 61 -15.18 2.08 16.47
CA GLY A 61 -16.19 3.14 16.58
C GLY A 61 -17.61 2.62 16.71
N GLU A 62 -17.94 1.50 16.05
CA GLU A 62 -19.25 0.86 16.14
C GLU A 62 -19.42 0.01 17.41
N GLN A 63 -18.33 -0.47 18.00
CA GLN A 63 -18.36 -1.23 19.27
C GLN A 63 -18.89 -0.38 20.45
N GLN A 64 -18.67 0.93 20.41
CA GLN A 64 -19.13 1.88 21.40
C GLN A 64 -20.62 2.20 21.29
N ARG A 65 -21.32 1.70 20.25
CA ARG A 65 -22.73 1.95 19.99
C ARG A 65 -23.57 0.72 20.25
N PRO A 66 -24.82 0.85 20.73
CA PRO A 66 -25.72 -0.28 20.90
C PRO A 66 -26.02 -0.92 19.54
N GLY A 67 -25.77 -2.21 19.43
CA GLY A 67 -25.98 -3.02 18.21
C GLY A 67 -24.73 -3.75 17.72
N ARG A 68 -24.91 -4.69 16.76
CA ARG A 68 -23.81 -5.55 16.26
C ARG A 68 -23.11 -4.96 15.03
N GLY A 69 -22.95 -3.63 14.95
CA GLY A 69 -22.32 -2.96 13.80
C GLY A 69 -20.83 -3.27 13.64
N HIS A 70 -20.12 -3.46 14.74
CA HIS A 70 -18.67 -3.73 14.76
C HIS A 70 -18.26 -5.05 14.08
N GLU A 71 -19.14 -6.06 14.07
CA GLU A 71 -18.83 -7.37 13.48
C GLU A 71 -18.44 -7.28 12.00
N TYR A 72 -19.04 -6.36 11.26
CA TYR A 72 -18.77 -6.22 9.83
C TYR A 72 -17.30 -5.81 9.57
N GLY A 73 -16.83 -4.77 10.24
CA GLY A 73 -15.44 -4.30 10.11
C GLY A 73 -14.44 -5.38 10.51
N PHE A 74 -14.67 -6.09 11.63
CA PHE A 74 -13.81 -7.20 12.05
C PHE A 74 -13.75 -8.33 11.03
N ARG A 75 -14.89 -8.77 10.49
CA ARG A 75 -14.94 -9.83 9.47
C ARG A 75 -14.20 -9.42 8.20
N LEU A 76 -14.34 -8.16 7.79
CA LEU A 76 -13.66 -7.62 6.63
C LEU A 76 -12.14 -7.55 6.85
N ALA A 77 -11.71 -7.01 7.99
CA ALA A 77 -10.29 -6.98 8.38
C ALA A 77 -9.69 -8.40 8.45
N GLN A 78 -10.47 -9.38 8.91
CA GLN A 78 -10.00 -10.76 9.00
C GLN A 78 -9.71 -11.37 7.63
N VAL A 79 -10.53 -11.11 6.60
CA VAL A 79 -10.26 -11.57 5.23
C VAL A 79 -8.91 -11.02 4.74
N PHE A 80 -8.61 -9.75 5.01
CA PHE A 80 -7.34 -9.14 4.62
C PHE A 80 -6.15 -9.70 5.40
N ARG A 81 -6.30 -9.96 6.71
CA ARG A 81 -5.26 -10.61 7.52
C ARG A 81 -4.96 -12.01 7.01
N ASP A 82 -6.00 -12.79 6.69
CA ASP A 82 -5.86 -14.14 6.14
C ASP A 82 -5.12 -14.08 4.79
N GLY A 83 -5.41 -13.09 3.95
CA GLY A 83 -4.70 -12.88 2.68
C GLY A 83 -3.22 -12.58 2.87
N ILE A 84 -2.86 -11.69 3.81
CA ILE A 84 -1.44 -11.42 4.13
C ILE A 84 -0.76 -12.67 4.68
N LYS A 85 -1.43 -13.43 5.55
CA LYS A 85 -0.92 -14.69 6.10
C LYS A 85 -0.68 -15.74 5.00
N LEU A 86 -1.62 -15.87 4.08
CA LEU A 86 -1.50 -16.79 2.95
C LEU A 86 -0.28 -16.42 2.07
N HIS A 87 -0.16 -15.15 1.70
CA HIS A 87 0.98 -14.67 0.92
C HIS A 87 2.32 -14.94 1.61
N ARG A 88 2.41 -14.69 2.93
CA ARG A 88 3.61 -14.99 3.71
C ARG A 88 3.95 -16.48 3.70
N ARG A 89 2.94 -17.35 3.93
CA ARG A 89 3.15 -18.80 3.89
C ARG A 89 3.68 -19.28 2.52
N TYR A 90 3.18 -18.71 1.44
CA TYR A 90 3.68 -19.01 0.11
C TYR A 90 5.13 -18.54 -0.08
N ALA A 91 5.44 -17.31 0.32
CA ALA A 91 6.79 -16.75 0.23
C ALA A 91 7.82 -17.51 1.07
N GLU A 92 7.41 -18.12 2.19
CA GLU A 92 8.23 -18.97 3.07
C GLU A 92 8.27 -20.43 2.59
N GLY A 93 7.61 -20.79 1.49
CA GLY A 93 7.58 -22.16 0.96
C GLY A 93 6.66 -23.13 1.72
N TRP A 94 5.75 -22.64 2.56
CA TRP A 94 4.87 -23.47 3.40
C TRP A 94 3.54 -23.85 2.72
N CYS A 95 3.34 -23.44 1.50
CA CYS A 95 2.28 -23.94 0.65
C CYS A 95 2.69 -23.89 -0.82
N THR A 96 2.13 -24.81 -1.60
CA THR A 96 2.35 -24.88 -3.04
C THR A 96 1.61 -23.75 -3.77
N ARG A 97 1.96 -23.52 -5.04
CA ARG A 97 1.26 -22.53 -5.88
C ARG A 97 -0.23 -22.89 -6.08
N GLU A 98 -0.52 -24.17 -6.16
CA GLU A 98 -1.91 -24.63 -6.32
C GLU A 98 -2.73 -24.40 -5.04
N GLU A 99 -2.17 -24.72 -3.89
CA GLU A 99 -2.80 -24.43 -2.59
C GLU A 99 -3.00 -22.92 -2.37
N TYR A 100 -2.01 -22.11 -2.79
CA TYR A 100 -2.11 -20.65 -2.73
C TYR A 100 -3.28 -20.15 -3.58
N ARG A 101 -3.39 -20.63 -4.82
CA ARG A 101 -4.49 -20.28 -5.74
C ARG A 101 -5.85 -20.67 -5.16
N GLN A 102 -6.01 -21.92 -4.70
CA GLN A 102 -7.27 -22.43 -4.17
C GLN A 102 -7.71 -21.67 -2.91
N GLN A 103 -6.78 -21.42 -1.97
CA GLN A 103 -7.07 -20.64 -0.77
C GLN A 103 -7.38 -19.17 -1.13
N GLY A 104 -6.69 -18.62 -2.13
CA GLY A 104 -6.94 -17.28 -2.66
C GLY A 104 -8.34 -17.11 -3.25
N GLU A 105 -8.82 -18.09 -3.99
CA GLU A 105 -10.20 -18.13 -4.51
C GLU A 105 -11.22 -18.12 -3.36
N GLY A 106 -10.97 -18.93 -2.33
CA GLY A 106 -11.81 -18.95 -1.14
C GLY A 106 -11.85 -17.60 -0.40
N LEU A 107 -10.71 -16.88 -0.33
CA LEU A 107 -10.66 -15.53 0.24
C LEU A 107 -11.43 -14.53 -0.60
N THR A 108 -11.32 -14.62 -1.93
CA THR A 108 -12.06 -13.75 -2.86
C THR A 108 -13.57 -13.93 -2.70
N LEU A 109 -14.05 -15.17 -2.65
CA LEU A 109 -15.47 -15.47 -2.41
C LEU A 109 -15.96 -14.94 -1.05
N ARG A 110 -15.13 -15.07 0.01
CA ARG A 110 -15.45 -14.52 1.33
C ARG A 110 -15.57 -13.00 1.30
N LEU A 111 -14.64 -12.31 0.62
CA LEU A 111 -14.70 -10.86 0.45
C LEU A 111 -15.96 -10.46 -0.31
N GLU A 112 -16.23 -11.07 -1.45
CA GLU A 112 -17.41 -10.77 -2.26
C GLU A 112 -18.72 -10.97 -1.48
N LYS A 113 -18.83 -12.04 -0.71
CA LYS A 113 -19.99 -12.28 0.15
C LYS A 113 -20.22 -11.15 1.16
N LEU A 114 -19.13 -10.61 1.74
CA LEU A 114 -19.21 -9.46 2.64
C LEU A 114 -19.59 -8.16 1.88
N LEU A 115 -19.04 -7.95 0.68
CA LEU A 115 -19.29 -6.76 -0.12
C LEU A 115 -20.71 -6.73 -0.74
N ARG A 116 -21.30 -7.90 -1.05
CA ARG A 116 -22.69 -8.02 -1.53
C ARG A 116 -23.73 -7.86 -0.43
N ARG A 117 -23.32 -7.95 0.84
CA ARG A 117 -24.24 -7.85 1.99
C ARG A 117 -24.72 -6.41 2.16
N ALA A 118 -25.96 -6.15 1.78
CA ALA A 118 -26.61 -4.84 1.92
C ALA A 118 -28.08 -5.02 2.34
N PRO A 119 -28.71 -4.01 2.97
CA PRO A 119 -28.06 -2.84 3.59
C PRO A 119 -27.37 -3.21 4.90
N LEU A 120 -26.33 -2.48 5.27
CA LEU A 120 -25.66 -2.59 6.57
C LEU A 120 -26.32 -1.63 7.59
N LYS A 121 -26.24 -2.01 8.88
CA LYS A 121 -26.95 -1.29 9.95
C LYS A 121 -26.50 0.17 10.14
N THR A 122 -25.26 0.49 9.77
CA THR A 122 -24.70 1.83 10.04
C THR A 122 -24.10 2.47 8.80
N LYS A 123 -24.15 3.81 8.75
CA LYS A 123 -23.56 4.59 7.67
C LYS A 123 -22.04 4.42 7.57
N ALA A 124 -21.35 4.16 8.69
CA ALA A 124 -19.91 3.95 8.71
C ALA A 124 -19.54 2.65 7.99
N ASN A 125 -20.25 1.55 8.31
CA ASN A 125 -20.07 0.26 7.63
C ASN A 125 -20.45 0.35 6.14
N GLU A 126 -21.50 1.07 5.78
CA GLU A 126 -21.86 1.26 4.37
C GLU A 126 -20.78 2.03 3.59
N ARG A 127 -20.21 3.10 4.16
CA ARG A 127 -19.10 3.83 3.54
C ARG A 127 -17.85 2.95 3.39
N LEU A 128 -17.55 2.14 4.41
CA LEU A 128 -16.44 1.18 4.36
C LEU A 128 -16.67 0.15 3.23
N ARG A 129 -17.86 -0.45 3.19
CA ARG A 129 -18.26 -1.42 2.18
C ARG A 129 -18.15 -0.85 0.76
N PHE A 130 -18.77 0.29 0.50
CA PHE A 130 -18.74 0.93 -0.81
C PHE A 130 -17.32 1.30 -1.25
N GLY A 131 -16.51 1.85 -0.34
CA GLY A 131 -15.12 2.21 -0.66
C GLY A 131 -14.26 1.01 -1.03
N ILE A 132 -14.48 -0.15 -0.38
CA ILE A 132 -13.75 -1.37 -0.72
C ILE A 132 -14.34 -2.05 -1.96
N LEU A 133 -15.66 -2.06 -2.12
CA LEU A 133 -16.33 -2.62 -3.30
C LEU A 133 -15.84 -1.92 -4.57
N GLU A 134 -15.78 -0.59 -4.58
CA GLU A 134 -15.27 0.18 -5.72
C GLU A 134 -13.84 -0.26 -6.10
N GLN A 135 -12.95 -0.39 -5.13
CA GLN A 135 -11.58 -0.81 -5.40
C GLN A 135 -11.48 -2.29 -5.79
N HIS A 136 -12.34 -3.14 -5.23
CA HIS A 136 -12.40 -4.56 -5.60
C HIS A 136 -12.89 -4.76 -7.04
N LEU A 137 -13.94 -4.06 -7.45
CA LEU A 137 -14.43 -4.10 -8.83
C LEU A 137 -13.40 -3.61 -9.87
N ARG A 138 -12.48 -2.75 -9.45
CA ARG A 138 -11.32 -2.31 -10.26
C ARG A 138 -10.13 -3.27 -10.20
N GLY A 139 -10.25 -4.44 -9.55
CA GLY A 139 -9.18 -5.42 -9.40
C GLY A 139 -8.01 -4.99 -8.51
N ARG A 140 -8.21 -4.01 -7.60
CA ARG A 140 -7.12 -3.35 -6.85
C ARG A 140 -6.92 -3.86 -5.42
N VAL A 141 -7.75 -4.80 -4.95
CA VAL A 141 -7.73 -5.23 -3.53
C VAL A 141 -7.00 -6.55 -3.34
N LEU A 142 -7.23 -7.52 -4.22
CA LEU A 142 -6.70 -8.88 -4.10
C LEU A 142 -5.82 -9.27 -5.31
N LEU A 143 -5.20 -8.31 -5.99
CA LEU A 143 -4.37 -8.57 -7.16
C LEU A 143 -3.20 -9.53 -6.84
N PHE A 144 -2.61 -9.41 -5.65
CA PHE A 144 -1.52 -10.28 -5.19
C PHE A 144 -1.91 -11.77 -5.12
N LEU A 145 -3.20 -12.12 -5.03
CA LEU A 145 -3.65 -13.51 -5.04
C LEU A 145 -3.51 -14.17 -6.42
N SER A 146 -3.59 -13.38 -7.49
CA SER A 146 -3.35 -13.87 -8.85
C SER A 146 -1.87 -13.89 -9.23
N ASP A 147 -1.04 -13.08 -8.57
CA ASP A 147 0.38 -12.92 -8.84
C ASP A 147 1.15 -12.78 -7.51
N PRO A 148 1.73 -13.88 -6.99
CA PRO A 148 2.39 -13.88 -5.68
C PRO A 148 3.62 -12.99 -5.56
N ASP A 149 4.18 -12.52 -6.69
CA ASP A 149 5.30 -11.58 -6.68
C ASP A 149 4.86 -10.17 -6.30
N ILE A 150 3.56 -9.90 -6.30
CA ILE A 150 2.99 -8.63 -5.87
C ILE A 150 2.83 -8.63 -4.34
N PRO A 151 3.50 -7.73 -3.61
CA PRO A 151 3.32 -7.66 -2.17
C PRO A 151 1.92 -7.14 -1.81
N PRO A 152 1.23 -7.74 -0.83
CA PRO A 152 -0.09 -7.30 -0.38
C PRO A 152 -0.06 -5.97 0.38
N THR A 153 1.12 -5.49 0.77
CA THR A 153 1.31 -4.25 1.53
C THR A 153 2.46 -3.42 1.00
N ASN A 154 2.44 -2.11 1.22
CA ASN A 154 3.54 -1.19 0.89
C ASN A 154 4.52 -0.98 2.07
N ASN A 155 4.54 -1.87 3.05
CA ASN A 155 5.36 -1.75 4.26
C ASN A 155 6.86 -1.54 3.99
N ALA A 156 7.39 -2.09 2.90
CA ALA A 156 8.79 -1.89 2.52
C ALA A 156 9.07 -0.42 2.17
N ALA A 157 8.20 0.19 1.37
CA ALA A 157 8.30 1.60 1.03
C ALA A 157 8.10 2.50 2.27
N GLU A 158 7.15 2.17 3.13
CA GLU A 158 6.93 2.91 4.38
C GLU A 158 8.12 2.85 5.32
N ARG A 159 8.77 1.69 5.47
CA ARG A 159 10.01 1.56 6.27
C ARG A 159 11.11 2.45 5.72
N SER A 160 11.29 2.50 4.40
CA SER A 160 12.27 3.40 3.77
C SER A 160 11.95 4.87 4.03
N LEU A 161 10.67 5.25 4.00
CA LEU A 161 10.24 6.63 4.29
C LEU A 161 10.43 7.03 5.76
N ARG A 162 10.38 6.10 6.72
CA ARG A 162 10.55 6.42 8.16
C ARG A 162 11.82 7.18 8.44
N THR A 163 12.93 6.81 7.83
CA THR A 163 14.22 7.49 8.03
C THR A 163 14.19 8.93 7.57
N VAL A 164 13.50 9.22 6.45
CA VAL A 164 13.30 10.57 5.93
C VAL A 164 12.39 11.39 6.86
N VAL A 165 11.30 10.79 7.33
CA VAL A 165 10.35 11.44 8.25
C VAL A 165 11.03 11.76 9.60
N MET A 166 11.82 10.82 10.12
CA MET A 166 12.58 11.04 11.38
C MET A 166 13.61 12.14 11.22
N ALA A 167 14.40 12.13 10.15
CA ALA A 167 15.37 13.21 9.88
C ALA A 167 14.68 14.58 9.81
N ARG A 168 13.52 14.66 9.13
CA ARG A 168 12.73 15.90 9.07
C ARG A 168 12.22 16.36 10.44
N LYS A 169 11.82 15.43 11.31
CA LYS A 169 11.36 15.76 12.66
C LYS A 169 12.51 16.28 13.54
N VAL A 170 13.68 15.65 13.45
CA VAL A 170 14.87 16.04 14.24
C VAL A 170 15.45 17.36 13.77
N SER A 171 15.54 17.58 12.44
CA SER A 171 16.11 18.81 11.84
C SER A 171 15.10 19.96 11.70
N GLN A 172 13.90 19.85 12.28
CA GLN A 172 12.83 20.85 12.19
C GLN A 172 12.49 21.28 10.76
N CYS A 173 12.56 20.35 9.80
CA CYS A 173 12.30 20.53 8.37
C CYS A 173 13.45 21.16 7.55
N SER A 174 13.31 21.08 6.23
CA SER A 174 14.23 21.77 5.31
C SER A 174 13.85 23.26 5.22
N LYS A 175 14.84 24.16 5.29
CA LYS A 175 14.60 25.62 5.21
C LYS A 175 13.96 26.05 3.88
N ASN A 176 14.22 25.32 2.79
CA ASN A 176 13.71 25.63 1.46
C ASN A 176 13.60 24.40 0.57
N ALA A 177 12.94 24.54 -0.59
CA ALA A 177 12.71 23.46 -1.55
C ALA A 177 14.01 22.87 -2.12
N ARG A 178 15.05 23.69 -2.34
CA ARG A 178 16.36 23.23 -2.84
C ARG A 178 17.04 22.30 -1.83
N GLY A 179 17.06 22.66 -0.55
CA GLY A 179 17.60 21.81 0.52
C GLY A 179 16.85 20.49 0.65
N ALA A 180 15.52 20.52 0.57
CA ALA A 180 14.70 19.33 0.56
C ALA A 180 15.02 18.40 -0.63
N ALA A 181 15.11 18.95 -1.83
CA ALA A 181 15.46 18.20 -3.06
C ALA A 181 16.87 17.59 -2.96
N THR A 182 17.85 18.34 -2.49
CA THR A 182 19.22 17.86 -2.28
C THR A 182 19.25 16.69 -1.29
N TYR A 183 18.58 16.84 -0.15
CA TYR A 183 18.49 15.76 0.85
C TYR A 183 17.86 14.49 0.25
N MET A 184 16.77 14.62 -0.52
CA MET A 184 16.11 13.47 -1.14
C MET A 184 17.00 12.77 -2.16
N ARG A 185 17.79 13.52 -2.93
CA ARG A 185 18.77 12.94 -3.89
C ARG A 185 19.84 12.14 -3.18
N ILE A 186 20.50 12.74 -2.17
CA ILE A 186 21.52 12.05 -1.37
C ILE A 186 20.94 10.79 -0.73
N LYS A 187 19.75 10.91 -0.11
CA LYS A 187 19.07 9.77 0.52
C LYS A 187 18.75 8.66 -0.48
N SER A 188 18.29 9.00 -1.67
CA SER A 188 18.04 8.04 -2.75
C SER A 188 19.30 7.28 -3.14
N THR A 189 20.42 7.98 -3.30
CA THR A 189 21.73 7.39 -3.63
C THR A 189 22.18 6.44 -2.52
N VAL A 190 22.16 6.89 -1.27
CA VAL A 190 22.58 6.10 -0.10
C VAL A 190 21.74 4.82 0.05
N GLU A 191 20.43 4.91 -0.04
CA GLU A 191 19.57 3.72 0.12
C GLU A 191 19.68 2.77 -1.09
N THR A 192 19.92 3.31 -2.29
CA THR A 192 20.16 2.47 -3.47
C THR A 192 21.47 1.72 -3.36
N ALA A 193 22.57 2.38 -2.91
CA ALA A 193 23.85 1.74 -2.67
C ALA A 193 23.71 0.60 -1.65
N ARG A 194 23.05 0.85 -0.52
CA ARG A 194 22.80 -0.18 0.52
C ARG A 194 22.06 -1.40 -0.03
N LEU A 195 21.00 -1.17 -0.81
CA LEU A 195 20.23 -2.27 -1.42
C LEU A 195 21.04 -3.08 -2.45
N ARG A 196 22.09 -2.47 -3.03
CA ARG A 196 23.00 -3.12 -3.96
C ARG A 196 24.22 -3.75 -3.26
N GLY A 197 24.31 -3.69 -1.93
CA GLY A 197 25.45 -4.16 -1.16
C GLY A 197 26.73 -3.33 -1.39
N GLN A 198 26.58 -2.07 -1.86
CA GLN A 198 27.68 -1.13 -2.11
C GLN A 198 27.89 -0.22 -0.90
N ASP A 199 29.14 0.21 -0.66
CA ASP A 199 29.41 1.24 0.32
C ASP A 199 28.82 2.60 -0.14
N PRO A 200 27.91 3.21 0.62
CA PRO A 200 27.31 4.49 0.24
C PRO A 200 28.32 5.65 0.14
N VAL A 201 29.42 5.59 0.90
CA VAL A 201 30.47 6.63 0.88
C VAL A 201 31.23 6.56 -0.44
N ASP A 202 31.63 5.37 -0.86
CA ASP A 202 32.31 5.17 -2.15
C ASP A 202 31.44 5.63 -3.32
N VAL A 203 30.14 5.27 -3.28
CA VAL A 203 29.19 5.70 -4.33
C VAL A 203 29.04 7.22 -4.33
N LEU A 204 28.95 7.87 -3.18
CA LEU A 204 28.85 9.34 -3.11
C LEU A 204 30.13 10.03 -3.57
N MET A 205 31.30 9.45 -3.26
CA MET A 205 32.60 9.98 -3.68
C MET A 205 32.76 9.90 -5.21
N SER A 206 32.27 8.82 -5.84
CA SER A 206 32.32 8.64 -7.29
C SER A 206 31.43 9.66 -8.07
N LEU A 207 30.47 10.29 -7.40
CA LEU A 207 29.60 11.32 -8.00
C LEU A 207 30.22 12.74 -8.00
N ARG A 208 31.46 12.89 -7.52
CA ARG A 208 32.17 14.18 -7.46
C ARG A 208 32.89 14.59 -8.74
N CYS A 209 32.70 13.81 -9.83
CA CYS A 209 33.28 14.16 -11.13
C CYS A 209 32.32 14.94 -12.01
#